data_f1622e9ead5a6dee5dc6bd4f660b7e07
#
_entry.id   f1622e9ead5a6dee5dc6bd4f660b7e07
#
_cell.length_a   1.000
_cell.length_b   1.000
_cell.length_c   1.000
_cell.angle_alpha   90.00
_cell.angle_beta   90.00
_cell.angle_gamma   90.00
#
_symmetry.space_group_name_H-M   'P 1'
#
loop_
_entity.id
_entity.type
_entity.pdbx_description
1 polymer ?
#
loop_
_entity_poly.entity_id
_entity_poly.type
_entity_poly.pdbx_seq_one_letter_code
_entity_poly.pdbx_strand_id
1 'polypeptide(L)'
;TNGDTKLGGDDWDRVISDWLIAEFKKDTGIDLGNDPMAMQRLREAAENAKIALSNQTTTDINLPYITADATGPKHLQKTLTRAQFEQMTDELYERTKEPCRKALSDAGLTADKIDEVLLVGGSSRMPKVQEVVKAIFGKEGSRSVNPDEAVSIGAAIQGGILNKDVKQDILLLDVTPLSLGIETMGGVFTKLIPRNTTIPSKKS
;
A
#
# COMPACT_ATOMS: atom_id res chain seq x y z
N THR A 1 -16.92 3.54 3.32
CA THR A 1 -15.47 3.43 3.02
C THR A 1 -14.64 3.40 4.29
N ASN A 2 -13.52 2.70 4.24
CA ASN A 2 -12.53 2.66 5.29
C ASN A 2 -11.15 2.42 4.70
N GLY A 3 -10.07 2.84 5.39
CA GLY A 3 -8.70 2.64 4.94
C GLY A 3 -7.67 3.10 5.98
N ASP A 4 -6.43 2.66 5.81
CA ASP A 4 -5.28 3.21 6.51
C ASP A 4 -4.53 4.15 5.56
N THR A 5 -4.70 5.47 5.75
CA THR A 5 -4.10 6.51 4.90
C THR A 5 -2.58 6.62 5.03
N LYS A 6 -2.00 5.90 6.00
CA LYS A 6 -0.56 5.86 6.27
C LYS A 6 0.06 4.50 5.94
N LEU A 7 -0.64 3.66 5.17
CA LEU A 7 -0.15 2.36 4.73
C LEU A 7 -0.11 2.31 3.20
N GLY A 8 1.06 2.10 2.65
CA GLY A 8 1.29 2.02 1.21
C GLY A 8 2.53 1.20 0.89
N GLY A 9 2.84 1.00 -0.39
CA GLY A 9 3.98 0.22 -0.87
C GLY A 9 5.31 0.59 -0.23
N ASP A 10 5.50 1.88 0.04
CA ASP A 10 6.72 2.44 0.65
C ASP A 10 7.00 1.89 2.06
N ASP A 11 5.96 1.44 2.79
CA ASP A 11 6.15 0.85 4.12
C ASP A 11 6.84 -0.52 4.02
N TRP A 12 6.47 -1.31 3.01
CA TRP A 12 7.16 -2.57 2.72
C TRP A 12 8.60 -2.33 2.22
N ASP A 13 8.82 -1.32 1.37
CA ASP A 13 10.15 -0.94 0.88
C ASP A 13 11.04 -0.50 2.03
N ARG A 14 10.49 0.26 2.98
CA ARG A 14 11.22 0.68 4.17
C ARG A 14 11.70 -0.51 5.00
N VAL A 15 10.86 -1.51 5.23
CA VAL A 15 11.27 -2.71 5.99
C VAL A 15 12.43 -3.43 5.32
N ILE A 16 12.41 -3.56 3.98
CA ILE A 16 13.54 -4.15 3.25
C ILE A 16 14.78 -3.27 3.37
N SER A 17 14.63 -1.95 3.21
CA SER A 17 15.75 -1.01 3.34
C SER A 17 16.40 -1.07 4.72
N ASP A 18 15.59 -1.08 5.78
CA ASP A 18 16.06 -1.16 7.16
C ASP A 18 16.77 -2.50 7.43
N TRP A 19 16.26 -3.59 6.89
CA TRP A 19 16.92 -4.89 6.94
C TRP A 19 18.28 -4.86 6.23
N LEU A 20 18.38 -4.27 5.04
CA LEU A 20 19.64 -4.15 4.30
C LEU A 20 20.67 -3.33 5.07
N ILE A 21 20.26 -2.21 5.71
CA ILE A 21 21.13 -1.39 6.55
C ILE A 21 21.65 -2.20 7.73
N ALA A 22 20.76 -2.91 8.43
CA ALA A 22 21.12 -3.72 9.57
C ALA A 22 22.10 -4.85 9.21
N GLU A 23 21.86 -5.56 8.11
CA GLU A 23 22.74 -6.62 7.62
C GLU A 23 24.10 -6.07 7.18
N PHE A 24 24.13 -4.92 6.47
CA PHE A 24 25.37 -4.30 6.07
C PHE A 24 26.20 -3.82 7.27
N LYS A 25 25.54 -3.22 8.25
CA LYS A 25 26.18 -2.79 9.51
C LYS A 25 26.76 -3.98 10.28
N LYS A 26 26.05 -5.10 10.31
CA LYS A 26 26.53 -6.34 10.93
C LYS A 26 27.78 -6.88 10.26
N ASP A 27 27.85 -6.83 8.92
CA ASP A 27 28.94 -7.37 8.14
C ASP A 27 30.20 -6.46 8.11
N THR A 28 29.98 -5.14 8.12
CA THR A 28 31.06 -4.15 7.87
C THR A 28 31.31 -3.18 9.03
N GLY A 29 30.39 -3.10 9.99
CA GLY A 29 30.39 -2.08 11.04
C GLY A 29 29.94 -0.69 10.59
N ILE A 30 29.65 -0.48 9.30
CA ILE A 30 29.30 0.82 8.72
C ILE A 30 27.78 0.97 8.71
N ASP A 31 27.29 2.13 9.16
CA ASP A 31 25.87 2.50 9.12
C ASP A 31 25.58 3.35 7.87
N LEU A 32 24.79 2.81 6.95
CA LEU A 32 24.39 3.48 5.71
C LEU A 32 23.26 4.48 5.90
N GLY A 33 22.59 4.48 7.05
CA GLY A 33 21.40 5.32 7.32
C GLY A 33 21.68 6.82 7.28
N ASN A 34 22.93 7.24 7.43
CA ASN A 34 23.36 8.64 7.40
C ASN A 34 23.89 9.09 6.03
N ASP A 35 23.95 8.21 5.04
CA ASP A 35 24.41 8.53 3.69
C ASP A 35 23.20 8.68 2.75
N PRO A 36 22.85 9.91 2.31
CA PRO A 36 21.68 10.13 1.45
C PRO A 36 21.77 9.41 0.10
N MET A 37 22.97 9.26 -0.48
CA MET A 37 23.16 8.55 -1.74
C MET A 37 22.97 7.04 -1.58
N ALA A 38 23.53 6.47 -0.51
CA ALA A 38 23.32 5.06 -0.18
C ALA A 38 21.82 4.80 0.11
N MET A 39 21.17 5.67 0.85
CA MET A 39 19.73 5.56 1.16
C MET A 39 18.85 5.59 -0.09
N GLN A 40 19.16 6.43 -1.07
CA GLN A 40 18.40 6.45 -2.34
C GLN A 40 18.53 5.12 -3.06
N ARG A 41 19.74 4.59 -3.19
CA ARG A 41 20.01 3.31 -3.84
C ARG A 41 19.39 2.13 -3.10
N LEU A 42 19.37 2.18 -1.76
CA LEU A 42 18.73 1.16 -0.94
C LEU A 42 17.20 1.14 -1.14
N ARG A 43 16.55 2.31 -1.24
CA ARG A 43 15.10 2.41 -1.51
C ARG A 43 14.76 1.83 -2.88
N GLU A 44 15.48 2.20 -3.92
CA GLU A 44 15.28 1.67 -5.27
C GLU A 44 15.49 0.15 -5.32
N ALA A 45 16.50 -0.35 -4.63
CA ALA A 45 16.76 -1.79 -4.56
C ALA A 45 15.68 -2.54 -3.76
N ALA A 46 15.16 -1.92 -2.69
CA ALA A 46 14.08 -2.48 -1.89
C ALA A 46 12.77 -2.58 -2.69
N GLU A 47 12.41 -1.53 -3.40
CA GLU A 47 11.23 -1.53 -4.29
C GLU A 47 11.35 -2.60 -5.37
N ASN A 48 12.50 -2.66 -6.04
CA ASN A 48 12.77 -3.69 -7.06
C ASN A 48 12.69 -5.10 -6.47
N ALA A 49 13.22 -5.31 -5.27
CA ALA A 49 13.15 -6.60 -4.59
C ALA A 49 11.70 -6.98 -4.23
N LYS A 50 10.90 -6.05 -3.70
CA LYS A 50 9.46 -6.24 -3.44
C LYS A 50 8.72 -6.67 -4.70
N ILE A 51 8.94 -5.96 -5.81
CA ILE A 51 8.32 -6.28 -7.11
C ILE A 51 8.73 -7.67 -7.58
N ALA A 52 10.02 -7.98 -7.53
CA ALA A 52 10.54 -9.28 -7.92
C ALA A 52 9.93 -10.42 -7.09
N LEU A 53 9.84 -10.25 -5.77
CA LEU A 53 9.26 -11.24 -4.86
C LEU A 53 7.76 -11.46 -5.03
N SER A 54 7.05 -10.61 -5.78
CA SER A 54 5.67 -10.87 -6.18
C SER A 54 5.57 -12.01 -7.22
N ASN A 55 6.65 -12.22 -8.01
CA ASN A 55 6.66 -13.19 -9.11
C ASN A 55 7.59 -14.39 -8.86
N GLN A 56 8.58 -14.25 -7.98
CA GLN A 56 9.59 -15.27 -7.69
C GLN A 56 9.75 -15.47 -6.18
N THR A 57 10.32 -16.59 -5.79
CA THR A 57 10.48 -16.97 -4.37
C THR A 57 11.74 -16.39 -3.73
N THR A 58 12.70 -15.96 -4.54
CA THR A 58 13.98 -15.39 -4.08
C THR A 58 14.40 -14.28 -5.02
N THR A 59 15.14 -13.29 -4.51
CA THR A 59 15.77 -12.25 -5.31
C THR A 59 17.13 -11.88 -4.74
N ASP A 60 18.08 -11.57 -5.62
CA ASP A 60 19.39 -11.07 -5.24
C ASP A 60 19.43 -9.54 -5.32
N ILE A 61 19.90 -8.92 -4.26
CA ILE A 61 20.10 -7.48 -4.15
C ILE A 61 21.60 -7.23 -4.21
N ASN A 62 22.05 -6.54 -5.25
CA ASN A 62 23.46 -6.25 -5.47
C ASN A 62 23.67 -4.75 -5.69
N LEU A 63 24.31 -4.10 -4.73
CA LEU A 63 24.64 -2.68 -4.75
C LEU A 63 26.17 -2.51 -4.67
N PRO A 64 26.86 -2.55 -5.82
CA PRO A 64 28.29 -2.36 -5.86
C PRO A 64 28.65 -0.91 -5.50
N TYR A 65 29.77 -0.72 -4.82
CA TYR A 65 30.27 0.60 -4.42
C TYR A 65 29.21 1.41 -3.65
N ILE A 66 28.56 0.76 -2.67
CA ILE A 66 27.50 1.43 -1.88
C ILE A 66 28.09 2.51 -0.96
N THR A 67 29.30 2.28 -0.46
CA THR A 67 30.10 3.21 0.33
C THR A 67 31.58 2.86 0.24
N ALA A 68 32.42 3.63 0.93
CA ALA A 68 33.87 3.35 1.06
C ALA A 68 34.35 3.70 2.46
N ASP A 69 35.40 2.99 2.91
CA ASP A 69 36.15 3.30 4.13
C ASP A 69 37.66 3.34 3.85
N ALA A 70 38.46 3.42 4.90
CA ALA A 70 39.93 3.44 4.78
C ALA A 70 40.54 2.19 4.11
N THR A 71 39.78 1.09 4.03
CA THR A 71 40.20 -0.17 3.38
C THR A 71 39.75 -0.26 1.93
N GLY A 72 39.00 0.74 1.43
CA GLY A 72 38.53 0.80 0.06
C GLY A 72 37.00 0.72 -0.09
N PRO A 73 36.53 0.52 -1.33
CA PRO A 73 35.11 0.45 -1.62
C PRO A 73 34.43 -0.75 -0.98
N LYS A 74 33.18 -0.58 -0.56
CA LYS A 74 32.32 -1.62 0.01
C LYS A 74 31.13 -1.88 -0.90
N HIS A 75 30.74 -3.13 -0.95
CA HIS A 75 29.63 -3.63 -1.77
C HIS A 75 28.60 -4.29 -0.86
N LEU A 76 27.31 -4.09 -1.15
CA LEU A 76 26.24 -4.82 -0.51
C LEU A 76 25.74 -5.89 -1.47
N GLN A 77 25.76 -7.14 -1.03
CA GLN A 77 25.19 -8.26 -1.76
C GLN A 77 24.42 -9.14 -0.77
N LYS A 78 23.12 -9.26 -0.98
CA LYS A 78 22.22 -10.06 -0.14
C LYS A 78 21.18 -10.77 -0.99
N THR A 79 20.81 -11.96 -0.60
CA THR A 79 19.67 -12.69 -1.15
C THR A 79 18.49 -12.56 -0.18
N LEU A 80 17.34 -12.16 -0.68
CA LEU A 80 16.09 -12.06 0.08
C LEU A 80 15.10 -13.09 -0.45
N THR A 81 14.52 -13.90 0.45
CA THR A 81 13.45 -14.83 0.09
C THR A 81 12.08 -14.20 0.36
N ARG A 82 11.06 -14.62 -0.40
CA ARG A 82 9.67 -14.20 -0.16
C ARG A 82 9.23 -14.51 1.26
N ALA A 83 9.58 -15.70 1.78
CA ALA A 83 9.22 -16.08 3.14
C ALA A 83 9.81 -15.16 4.21
N GLN A 84 11.08 -14.75 4.07
CA GLN A 84 11.70 -13.76 4.95
C GLN A 84 11.01 -12.40 4.83
N PHE A 85 10.75 -11.94 3.61
CA PHE A 85 10.05 -10.68 3.35
C PHE A 85 8.67 -10.67 4.01
N GLU A 86 7.86 -11.70 3.81
CA GLU A 86 6.54 -11.83 4.41
C GLU A 86 6.59 -11.87 5.92
N GLN A 87 7.58 -12.56 6.51
CA GLN A 87 7.79 -12.60 7.95
C GLN A 87 8.15 -11.22 8.52
N MET A 88 9.07 -10.49 7.87
CA MET A 88 9.48 -9.14 8.32
C MET A 88 8.35 -8.13 8.23
N THR A 89 7.40 -8.34 7.34
CA THR A 89 6.30 -7.40 7.03
C THR A 89 4.93 -7.87 7.51
N ASP A 90 4.87 -8.91 8.35
CA ASP A 90 3.61 -9.51 8.80
C ASP A 90 2.66 -8.49 9.46
N GLU A 91 3.19 -7.58 10.27
CA GLU A 91 2.42 -6.51 10.90
C GLU A 91 1.72 -5.59 9.88
N LEU A 92 2.36 -5.32 8.73
CA LEU A 92 1.78 -4.49 7.68
C LEU A 92 0.56 -5.18 7.04
N TYR A 93 0.61 -6.49 6.87
CA TYR A 93 -0.53 -7.27 6.37
C TYR A 93 -1.67 -7.29 7.40
N GLU A 94 -1.37 -7.43 8.69
CA GLU A 94 -2.40 -7.36 9.75
C GLU A 94 -3.14 -6.02 9.73
N ARG A 95 -2.44 -4.90 9.51
CA ARG A 95 -3.04 -3.55 9.40
C ARG A 95 -4.04 -3.43 8.25
N THR A 96 -3.95 -4.24 7.20
CA THR A 96 -4.92 -4.22 6.09
C THR A 96 -6.26 -4.88 6.44
N LYS A 97 -6.29 -5.78 7.43
CA LYS A 97 -7.48 -6.56 7.80
C LYS A 97 -8.55 -5.70 8.47
N GLU A 98 -8.13 -4.81 9.35
CA GLU A 98 -9.06 -3.99 10.13
C GLU A 98 -9.90 -3.03 9.27
N PRO A 99 -9.33 -2.30 8.29
CA PRO A 99 -10.12 -1.52 7.33
C PRO A 99 -11.17 -2.34 6.57
N CYS A 100 -10.84 -3.57 6.16
CA CYS A 100 -11.79 -4.45 5.49
C CYS A 100 -12.98 -4.81 6.40
N ARG A 101 -12.71 -5.19 7.66
CA ARG A 101 -13.74 -5.50 8.64
C ARG A 101 -14.64 -4.29 8.94
N LYS A 102 -14.05 -3.12 9.10
CA LYS A 102 -14.78 -1.87 9.32
C LYS A 102 -15.65 -1.50 8.14
N ALA A 103 -15.14 -1.65 6.91
CA ALA A 103 -15.92 -1.37 5.71
C ALA A 103 -17.15 -2.28 5.59
N LEU A 104 -17.00 -3.58 5.88
CA LEU A 104 -18.12 -4.52 5.94
C LEU A 104 -19.15 -4.14 7.03
N SER A 105 -18.66 -3.83 8.22
CA SER A 105 -19.50 -3.42 9.35
C SER A 105 -20.28 -2.12 9.05
N ASP A 106 -19.59 -1.12 8.47
CA ASP A 106 -20.24 0.15 8.09
C ASP A 106 -21.31 -0.03 7.00
N ALA A 107 -21.13 -1.02 6.13
CA ALA A 107 -22.12 -1.36 5.10
C ALA A 107 -23.26 -2.27 5.61
N GLY A 108 -23.16 -2.80 6.83
CA GLY A 108 -24.09 -3.79 7.36
C GLY A 108 -24.04 -5.11 6.60
N LEU A 109 -22.90 -5.45 5.99
CA LEU A 109 -22.72 -6.64 5.18
C LEU A 109 -21.75 -7.63 5.85
N THR A 110 -21.95 -8.89 5.52
CA THR A 110 -21.02 -9.98 5.83
C THR A 110 -20.21 -10.36 4.59
N ALA A 111 -19.07 -11.00 4.77
CA ALA A 111 -18.17 -11.35 3.67
C ALA A 111 -18.82 -12.23 2.58
N ASP A 112 -19.77 -13.10 2.97
CA ASP A 112 -20.54 -13.96 2.07
C ASP A 112 -21.50 -13.19 1.14
N LYS A 113 -21.89 -11.96 1.54
CA LYS A 113 -22.76 -11.07 0.76
C LYS A 113 -22.01 -10.20 -0.24
N ILE A 114 -20.71 -10.29 -0.27
CA ILE A 114 -19.90 -9.60 -1.28
C ILE A 114 -19.88 -10.45 -2.54
N ASP A 115 -20.33 -9.91 -3.66
CA ASP A 115 -20.36 -10.62 -4.94
C ASP A 115 -18.96 -10.79 -5.50
N GLU A 116 -18.17 -9.72 -5.54
CA GLU A 116 -16.83 -9.69 -6.12
C GLU A 116 -15.88 -8.81 -5.30
N VAL A 117 -14.62 -9.22 -5.22
CA VAL A 117 -13.53 -8.45 -4.60
C VAL A 117 -12.54 -8.04 -5.67
N LEU A 118 -12.48 -6.75 -5.98
CA LEU A 118 -11.53 -6.20 -6.95
C LEU A 118 -10.22 -5.81 -6.26
N LEU A 119 -9.11 -6.29 -6.79
CA LEU A 119 -7.77 -5.94 -6.33
C LEU A 119 -7.20 -4.83 -7.20
N VAL A 120 -6.92 -3.67 -6.61
CA VAL A 120 -6.47 -2.46 -7.30
C VAL A 120 -5.21 -1.92 -6.64
N GLY A 121 -4.32 -1.33 -7.44
CA GLY A 121 -3.02 -0.81 -6.99
C GLY A 121 -1.92 -1.85 -6.97
N GLY A 122 -0.66 -1.41 -7.17
CA GLY A 122 0.51 -2.29 -7.34
C GLY A 122 0.75 -3.26 -6.18
N SER A 123 0.49 -2.83 -4.93
CA SER A 123 0.66 -3.69 -3.74
C SER A 123 -0.28 -4.90 -3.71
N SER A 124 -1.41 -4.86 -4.44
CA SER A 124 -2.33 -6.00 -4.56
C SER A 124 -1.75 -7.18 -5.37
N ARG A 125 -0.61 -6.96 -6.04
CA ARG A 125 0.12 -8.02 -6.75
C ARG A 125 0.87 -8.96 -5.80
N MET A 126 1.15 -8.51 -4.57
CA MET A 126 1.86 -9.34 -3.59
C MET A 126 1.03 -10.57 -3.21
N PRO A 127 1.61 -11.79 -3.28
CA PRO A 127 0.88 -13.02 -2.98
C PRO A 127 0.23 -13.03 -1.60
N LYS A 128 0.93 -12.52 -0.58
CA LYS A 128 0.42 -12.43 0.78
C LYS A 128 -0.80 -11.54 0.92
N VAL A 129 -0.89 -10.43 0.17
CA VAL A 129 -2.09 -9.59 0.12
C VAL A 129 -3.29 -10.38 -0.41
N GLN A 130 -3.07 -11.18 -1.47
CA GLN A 130 -4.12 -12.03 -2.04
C GLN A 130 -4.59 -13.12 -1.08
N GLU A 131 -3.67 -13.72 -0.31
CA GLU A 131 -4.00 -14.68 0.75
C GLU A 131 -4.83 -14.02 1.86
N VAL A 132 -4.44 -12.83 2.31
CA VAL A 132 -5.18 -12.06 3.31
C VAL A 132 -6.60 -11.75 2.84
N VAL A 133 -6.76 -11.32 1.60
CA VAL A 133 -8.09 -11.08 0.98
C VAL A 133 -8.92 -12.35 0.97
N LYS A 134 -8.34 -13.46 0.52
CA LYS A 134 -9.01 -14.76 0.49
C LYS A 134 -9.43 -15.22 1.90
N ALA A 135 -8.58 -14.98 2.91
CA ALA A 135 -8.89 -15.32 4.30
C ALA A 135 -10.05 -14.48 4.88
N ILE A 136 -10.19 -13.21 4.46
CA ILE A 136 -11.25 -12.31 4.94
C ILE A 136 -12.58 -12.60 4.24
N PHE A 137 -12.57 -12.74 2.92
CA PHE A 137 -13.79 -12.79 2.09
C PHE A 137 -14.19 -14.20 1.68
N GLY A 138 -13.35 -15.22 1.94
CA GLY A 138 -13.60 -16.60 1.51
C GLY A 138 -13.52 -16.81 0.00
N LYS A 139 -13.11 -15.80 -0.75
CA LYS A 139 -12.99 -15.84 -2.24
C LYS A 139 -11.71 -15.14 -2.69
N GLU A 140 -11.24 -15.52 -3.84
CA GLU A 140 -10.07 -14.89 -4.46
C GLU A 140 -10.42 -13.50 -4.99
N GLY A 141 -9.45 -12.60 -4.97
CA GLY A 141 -9.59 -11.29 -5.60
C GLY A 141 -9.69 -11.45 -7.13
N SER A 142 -10.63 -10.72 -7.72
CA SER A 142 -10.82 -10.69 -9.16
C SER A 142 -9.62 -10.02 -9.86
N ARG A 143 -9.25 -10.59 -10.99
CA ARG A 143 -8.21 -10.06 -11.90
C ARG A 143 -8.84 -9.51 -13.20
N SER A 144 -10.12 -9.18 -13.17
CA SER A 144 -10.86 -8.68 -14.33
C SER A 144 -10.38 -7.30 -14.79
N VAL A 145 -9.70 -6.56 -13.92
CA VAL A 145 -9.11 -5.25 -14.24
C VAL A 145 -7.60 -5.26 -14.00
N ASN A 146 -6.86 -4.48 -14.79
CA ASN A 146 -5.44 -4.26 -14.52
C ASN A 146 -5.30 -3.41 -13.25
N PRO A 147 -4.65 -3.90 -12.19
CA PRO A 147 -4.57 -3.18 -10.92
C PRO A 147 -3.82 -1.84 -11.00
N ASP A 148 -2.92 -1.68 -11.96
CA ASP A 148 -2.13 -0.44 -12.14
C ASP A 148 -2.91 0.62 -12.95
N GLU A 149 -3.85 0.20 -13.80
CA GLU A 149 -4.56 1.07 -14.74
C GLU A 149 -6.02 1.35 -14.32
N ALA A 150 -6.59 0.56 -13.42
CA ALA A 150 -7.99 0.62 -13.08
C ALA A 150 -8.47 2.02 -12.69
N VAL A 151 -7.66 2.76 -11.92
CA VAL A 151 -8.00 4.13 -11.48
C VAL A 151 -7.95 5.12 -12.64
N SER A 152 -6.94 5.06 -13.48
CA SER A 152 -6.79 5.96 -14.65
C SER A 152 -7.87 5.70 -15.71
N ILE A 153 -8.22 4.44 -15.95
CA ILE A 153 -9.32 4.06 -16.85
C ILE A 153 -10.65 4.57 -16.29
N GLY A 154 -10.91 4.38 -14.99
CA GLY A 154 -12.11 4.90 -14.33
C GLY A 154 -12.22 6.43 -14.42
N ALA A 155 -11.12 7.14 -14.21
CA ALA A 155 -11.07 8.59 -14.35
C ALA A 155 -11.34 9.04 -15.80
N ALA A 156 -10.80 8.33 -16.80
CA ALA A 156 -11.04 8.61 -18.21
C ALA A 156 -12.50 8.39 -18.60
N ILE A 157 -13.13 7.30 -18.12
CA ILE A 157 -14.56 7.03 -18.34
C ILE A 157 -15.40 8.13 -17.72
N GLN A 158 -15.14 8.51 -16.48
CA GLN A 158 -15.86 9.58 -15.79
C GLN A 158 -15.70 10.92 -16.50
N GLY A 159 -14.49 11.25 -16.98
CA GLY A 159 -14.24 12.44 -17.80
C GLY A 159 -15.07 12.44 -19.10
N GLY A 160 -15.14 11.30 -19.78
CA GLY A 160 -15.96 11.14 -20.99
C GLY A 160 -17.47 11.30 -20.73
N ILE A 161 -17.96 10.82 -19.57
CA ILE A 161 -19.35 11.00 -19.15
C ILE A 161 -19.64 12.49 -18.88
N LEU A 162 -18.77 13.18 -18.16
CA LEU A 162 -18.92 14.62 -17.87
C LEU A 162 -18.90 15.48 -19.13
N ASN A 163 -18.07 15.13 -20.13
CA ASN A 163 -18.00 15.78 -21.42
C ASN A 163 -19.13 15.37 -22.38
N LYS A 164 -19.97 14.39 -22.00
CA LYS A 164 -21.04 13.80 -22.83
C LYS A 164 -20.52 13.03 -24.06
N ASP A 165 -19.26 12.64 -24.08
CA ASP A 165 -18.67 11.82 -25.13
C ASP A 165 -19.06 10.34 -24.99
N VAL A 166 -19.29 9.90 -23.76
CA VAL A 166 -19.72 8.56 -23.40
C VAL A 166 -21.15 8.57 -22.92
N LYS A 167 -22.03 7.87 -23.64
CA LYS A 167 -23.44 7.68 -23.26
C LYS A 167 -23.57 6.45 -22.35
N GLN A 168 -23.26 6.59 -21.08
CA GLN A 168 -23.50 5.58 -20.05
C GLN A 168 -24.21 6.23 -18.87
N ASP A 169 -25.31 5.63 -18.44
CA ASP A 169 -26.03 6.03 -17.21
C ASP A 169 -25.32 5.43 -15.99
N ILE A 170 -24.09 5.90 -15.72
CA ILE A 170 -23.34 5.54 -14.52
C ILE A 170 -23.47 6.69 -13.54
N LEU A 171 -24.11 6.42 -12.40
CA LEU A 171 -24.17 7.34 -11.28
C LEU A 171 -22.99 7.05 -10.34
N LEU A 172 -22.02 7.95 -10.28
CA LEU A 172 -20.96 7.93 -9.28
C LEU A 172 -21.44 8.69 -8.03
N LEU A 173 -21.62 7.96 -6.94
CA LEU A 173 -21.83 8.53 -5.61
C LEU A 173 -20.58 8.34 -4.79
N ASP A 174 -20.00 9.45 -4.38
CA ASP A 174 -18.80 9.45 -3.52
C ASP A 174 -19.18 9.86 -2.10
N VAL A 175 -18.31 9.56 -1.14
CA VAL A 175 -18.53 9.83 0.29
C VAL A 175 -17.27 10.43 0.92
N THR A 176 -17.46 11.18 2.01
CA THR A 176 -16.35 11.67 2.81
C THR A 176 -15.64 10.49 3.48
N PRO A 177 -14.31 10.29 3.26
CA PRO A 177 -13.57 9.18 3.88
C PRO A 177 -13.36 9.39 5.39
N LEU A 178 -13.33 10.65 5.84
CA LEU A 178 -13.15 11.07 7.22
C LEU A 178 -14.28 12.01 7.64
N SER A 179 -14.52 12.08 8.96
CA SER A 179 -15.40 13.11 9.51
C SER A 179 -14.74 14.48 9.41
N LEU A 180 -15.50 15.48 8.98
CA LEU A 180 -15.06 16.88 8.92
C LEU A 180 -15.68 17.65 10.08
N GLY A 181 -14.92 18.55 10.68
CA GLY A 181 -15.36 19.32 11.83
C GLY A 181 -14.44 20.51 12.10
N ILE A 182 -14.73 21.19 13.18
CA ILE A 182 -13.95 22.32 13.68
C ILE A 182 -13.42 22.01 15.07
N GLU A 183 -12.25 22.55 15.38
CA GLU A 183 -11.75 22.60 16.75
C GLU A 183 -12.47 23.70 17.51
N THR A 184 -13.02 23.35 18.67
CA THR A 184 -13.71 24.28 19.57
C THR A 184 -12.87 24.48 20.84
N MET A 185 -13.32 25.38 21.73
CA MET A 185 -12.62 25.70 22.98
C MET A 185 -12.25 24.44 23.76
N GLY A 186 -10.98 24.38 24.23
CA GLY A 186 -10.45 23.24 24.97
C GLY A 186 -9.91 22.09 24.09
N GLY A 187 -9.69 22.32 22.78
CA GLY A 187 -9.14 21.30 21.87
C GLY A 187 -10.13 20.20 21.47
N VAL A 188 -11.44 20.46 21.66
CA VAL A 188 -12.50 19.50 21.34
C VAL A 188 -12.82 19.54 19.85
N PHE A 189 -12.73 18.39 19.17
CA PHE A 189 -13.16 18.26 17.78
C PHE A 189 -14.69 18.13 17.70
N THR A 190 -15.33 19.18 17.20
CA THR A 190 -16.79 19.20 16.95
C THR A 190 -17.08 18.77 15.53
N LYS A 191 -17.65 17.58 15.38
CA LYS A 191 -17.98 16.96 14.09
C LYS A 191 -19.16 17.66 13.44
N LEU A 192 -18.97 18.17 12.23
CA LEU A 192 -20.03 18.80 11.41
C LEU A 192 -20.55 17.84 10.34
N ILE A 193 -19.66 17.16 9.64
CA ILE A 193 -20.00 16.17 8.60
C ILE A 193 -19.41 14.83 9.01
N PRO A 194 -20.23 13.81 9.31
CA PRO A 194 -19.74 12.47 9.61
C PRO A 194 -19.01 11.82 8.41
N ARG A 195 -18.04 10.94 8.68
CA ARG A 195 -17.48 10.06 7.64
C ARG A 195 -18.59 9.25 6.97
N ASN A 196 -18.36 8.84 5.74
CA ASN A 196 -19.34 8.14 4.90
C ASN A 196 -20.61 8.97 4.57
N THR A 197 -20.55 10.30 4.70
CA THR A 197 -21.60 11.18 4.20
C THR A 197 -21.44 11.35 2.69
N THR A 198 -22.51 11.10 1.94
CA THR A 198 -22.53 11.28 0.48
C THR A 198 -22.23 12.72 0.10
N ILE A 199 -21.40 12.94 -0.91
CA ILE A 199 -21.08 14.25 -1.45
C ILE A 199 -21.77 14.48 -2.81
N PRO A 200 -22.15 15.74 -3.14
CA PRO A 200 -21.89 16.98 -2.39
C PRO A 200 -22.75 17.10 -1.12
N SER A 201 -22.17 17.64 -0.05
CA SER A 201 -22.84 17.91 1.22
C SER A 201 -22.41 19.27 1.78
N LYS A 202 -23.32 19.97 2.44
CA LYS A 202 -23.07 21.27 3.08
C LYS A 202 -23.65 21.27 4.48
N LYS A 203 -22.88 21.77 5.44
CA LYS A 203 -23.28 22.09 6.79
C LYS A 203 -22.84 23.52 7.13
N SER A 204 -23.74 24.27 7.75
CA SER A 204 -23.50 25.64 8.25
C SER A 204 -23.77 25.67 9.74
#